data_4eee68444aaab12d5a5c8532d0adbbfb
#
_entry.id   4eee68444aaab12d5a5c8532d0adbbfb
#
_cell.length_a   1.000
_cell.length_b   1.000
_cell.length_c   1.000
_cell.angle_alpha   90.00
_cell.angle_beta   90.00
_cell.angle_gamma   90.00
#
_symmetry.space_group_name_H-M   'P 1'
#
loop_
_entity.id
_entity.type
_entity.pdbx_description
1 polymer ?
#
loop_
_entity_poly.entity_id
_entity_poly.type
_entity_poly.pdbx_seq_one_letter_code
_entity_poly.pdbx_strand_id
1 'polypeptide(L)'
;SRKIWAAGLLGTAGLCFLLQYTSEIRLEYDDGLETYENFVEEYMTENDAIIGPYTHTIFLNVYHPELHYYTIAYKLYSLPFVNTEALSSYSQLDTYDNLWYICFQGGYPNEMEDEYSYEQVLEFHYMYYDFAIFRLEKLEEE
;
A
#
# COMPACT_ATOMS: atom_id res chain seq x y z
N SER A 1 44.03 -27.14 12.37
CA SER A 1 44.90 -26.13 12.90
C SER A 1 44.15 -24.82 13.16
N ARG A 2 44.78 -23.86 13.89
CA ARG A 2 44.16 -22.59 14.32
C ARG A 2 43.45 -21.79 13.21
N LYS A 3 43.95 -21.84 11.98
CA LYS A 3 43.39 -21.12 10.83
C LYS A 3 42.03 -21.68 10.39
N ILE A 4 41.83 -22.98 10.49
CA ILE A 4 40.55 -23.65 10.13
C ILE A 4 39.49 -23.30 11.18
N TRP A 5 39.86 -23.26 12.45
CA TRP A 5 38.93 -22.85 13.51
C TRP A 5 38.52 -21.38 13.41
N ALA A 6 39.46 -20.50 13.08
CA ALA A 6 39.16 -19.08 12.88
C ALA A 6 38.23 -18.84 11.67
N ALA A 7 38.46 -19.55 10.56
CA ALA A 7 37.59 -19.46 9.38
C ALA A 7 36.20 -20.03 9.66
N GLY A 8 36.09 -21.12 10.42
CA GLY A 8 34.81 -21.68 10.84
C GLY A 8 34.01 -20.72 11.72
N LEU A 9 34.66 -20.11 12.73
CA LEU A 9 34.03 -19.13 13.61
C LEU A 9 33.53 -17.87 12.86
N LEU A 10 34.34 -17.32 11.94
CA LEU A 10 33.96 -16.18 11.13
C LEU A 10 32.79 -16.51 10.18
N GLY A 11 32.81 -17.71 9.58
CA GLY A 11 31.73 -18.17 8.73
C GLY A 11 30.41 -18.33 9.49
N THR A 12 30.48 -18.92 10.71
CA THR A 12 29.27 -19.08 11.55
C THR A 12 28.73 -17.73 12.03
N ALA A 13 29.61 -16.82 12.48
CA ALA A 13 29.19 -15.48 12.90
C ALA A 13 28.54 -14.68 11.74
N GLY A 14 29.14 -14.76 10.54
CA GLY A 14 28.57 -14.14 9.34
C GLY A 14 27.22 -14.71 8.97
N LEU A 15 27.04 -16.02 9.06
CA LEU A 15 25.76 -16.68 8.80
C LEU A 15 24.69 -16.27 9.83
N CYS A 16 25.04 -16.26 11.12
CA CYS A 16 24.13 -15.81 12.17
C CYS A 16 23.71 -14.35 11.99
N PHE A 17 24.65 -13.48 11.62
CA PHE A 17 24.35 -12.08 11.35
C PHE A 17 23.41 -11.92 10.14
N LEU A 18 23.66 -12.65 9.06
CA LEU A 18 22.78 -12.65 7.89
C LEU A 18 21.37 -13.17 8.22
N LEU A 19 21.27 -14.24 9.00
CA LEU A 19 19.99 -14.81 9.42
C LEU A 19 19.22 -13.84 10.34
N GLN A 20 19.90 -13.19 11.27
CA GLN A 20 19.29 -12.19 12.14
C GLN A 20 18.81 -10.98 11.33
N TYR A 21 19.65 -10.45 10.45
CA TYR A 21 19.34 -9.31 9.61
C TYR A 21 18.14 -9.60 8.68
N THR A 22 18.12 -10.77 8.05
CA THR A 22 16.99 -11.17 7.19
C THR A 22 15.70 -11.44 7.98
N SER A 23 15.80 -11.95 9.23
CA SER A 23 14.62 -12.15 10.08
C SER A 23 14.04 -10.82 10.59
N GLU A 24 14.88 -9.86 10.96
CA GLU A 24 14.43 -8.53 11.39
C GLU A 24 13.74 -7.79 10.23
N ILE A 25 14.34 -7.77 9.04
CA ILE A 25 13.71 -7.17 7.85
C ILE A 25 12.38 -7.88 7.53
N ARG A 26 12.33 -9.21 7.66
CA ARG A 26 11.13 -9.97 7.37
C ARG A 26 10.01 -9.67 8.37
N LEU A 27 10.33 -9.53 9.65
CA LEU A 27 9.34 -9.21 10.68
C LEU A 27 8.72 -7.81 10.45
N GLU A 28 9.55 -6.77 10.19
CA GLU A 28 9.05 -5.44 9.86
C GLU A 28 8.21 -5.43 8.57
N TYR A 29 8.56 -6.28 7.62
CA TYR A 29 7.86 -6.40 6.36
C TYR A 29 6.51 -7.10 6.51
N ASP A 30 6.44 -8.14 7.32
CA ASP A 30 5.23 -8.95 7.51
C ASP A 30 4.17 -8.21 8.35
N ASP A 31 4.55 -7.45 9.38
CA ASP A 31 3.59 -6.77 10.28
C ASP A 31 2.74 -5.70 9.55
N GLY A 32 3.35 -4.89 8.72
CA GLY A 32 2.64 -3.83 7.99
C GLY A 32 1.74 -4.37 6.88
N LEU A 33 2.22 -5.38 6.16
CA LEU A 33 1.43 -6.04 5.12
C LEU A 33 0.23 -6.78 5.75
N GLU A 34 0.45 -7.51 6.84
CA GLU A 34 -0.62 -8.20 7.57
C GLU A 34 -1.70 -7.21 8.05
N THR A 35 -1.29 -6.04 8.53
CA THR A 35 -2.23 -4.98 8.93
C THR A 35 -3.09 -4.51 7.76
N TYR A 36 -2.47 -4.31 6.59
CA TYR A 36 -3.18 -3.94 5.38
C TYR A 36 -4.10 -5.06 4.87
N GLU A 37 -3.62 -6.31 4.82
CA GLU A 37 -4.41 -7.47 4.38
C GLU A 37 -5.63 -7.68 5.28
N ASN A 38 -5.47 -7.63 6.60
CA ASN A 38 -6.58 -7.73 7.55
C ASN A 38 -7.61 -6.61 7.33
N PHE A 39 -7.16 -5.39 7.06
CA PHE A 39 -8.04 -4.27 6.78
C PHE A 39 -8.83 -4.50 5.48
N VAL A 40 -8.17 -4.95 4.42
CA VAL A 40 -8.85 -5.26 3.14
C VAL A 40 -9.88 -6.37 3.34
N GLU A 41 -9.54 -7.46 4.01
CA GLU A 41 -10.45 -8.58 4.26
C GLU A 41 -11.67 -8.19 5.10
N GLU A 42 -11.50 -7.26 6.05
CA GLU A 42 -12.57 -6.86 6.97
C GLU A 42 -13.49 -5.77 6.38
N TYR A 43 -12.94 -4.83 5.62
CA TYR A 43 -13.64 -3.59 5.25
C TYR A 43 -13.83 -3.38 3.75
N MET A 44 -13.11 -4.09 2.89
CA MET A 44 -13.19 -3.90 1.44
C MET A 44 -13.87 -5.07 0.74
N THR A 45 -14.52 -4.77 -0.37
CA THR A 45 -15.18 -5.74 -1.25
C THR A 45 -14.70 -5.56 -2.69
N GLU A 46 -14.99 -6.54 -3.56
CA GLU A 46 -14.70 -6.44 -4.99
C GLU A 46 -15.42 -5.27 -5.70
N ASN A 47 -16.42 -4.66 -5.06
CA ASN A 47 -17.13 -3.49 -5.57
C ASN A 47 -16.57 -2.15 -5.05
N ASP A 48 -15.45 -2.18 -4.36
CA ASP A 48 -14.81 -0.98 -3.84
C ASP A 48 -13.72 -0.48 -4.79
N ALA A 49 -13.46 0.83 -4.77
CA ALA A 49 -12.36 1.44 -5.49
C ALA A 49 -11.32 2.03 -4.56
N ILE A 50 -10.05 1.83 -4.92
CA ILE A 50 -8.90 2.39 -4.24
C ILE A 50 -8.28 3.46 -5.14
N ILE A 51 -8.15 4.66 -4.60
CA ILE A 51 -7.64 5.83 -5.31
C ILE A 51 -6.34 6.28 -4.64
N GLY A 52 -5.41 6.77 -5.42
CA GLY A 52 -4.21 7.37 -4.86
C GLY A 52 -3.19 7.79 -5.91
N PRO A 53 -2.10 8.41 -5.47
CA PRO A 53 -0.96 8.63 -6.35
C PRO A 53 -0.43 7.30 -6.89
N TYR A 54 -0.11 7.25 -8.16
CA TYR A 54 0.34 6.02 -8.84
C TYR A 54 1.43 5.24 -8.10
N THR A 55 2.40 5.94 -7.54
CA THR A 55 3.49 5.33 -6.78
C THR A 55 3.04 4.64 -5.51
N HIS A 56 1.91 5.04 -4.94
CA HIS A 56 1.40 4.49 -3.68
C HIS A 56 0.53 3.26 -3.89
N THR A 57 -0.22 3.21 -4.98
CA THR A 57 -1.13 2.09 -5.28
C THR A 57 -0.43 0.91 -5.93
N ILE A 58 0.68 1.15 -6.64
CA ILE A 58 1.37 0.13 -7.44
C ILE A 58 1.89 -1.06 -6.61
N PHE A 59 2.28 -0.81 -5.36
CA PHE A 59 2.79 -1.86 -4.49
C PHE A 59 1.68 -2.71 -3.88
N LEU A 60 0.52 -2.12 -3.67
CA LEU A 60 -0.58 -2.75 -2.96
C LEU A 60 -1.50 -3.56 -3.88
N ASN A 61 -1.65 -3.14 -5.14
CA ASN A 61 -2.49 -3.87 -6.10
C ASN A 61 -1.94 -5.26 -6.49
N VAL A 62 -0.68 -5.54 -6.20
CA VAL A 62 -0.09 -6.87 -6.40
C VAL A 62 -0.67 -7.91 -5.44
N TYR A 63 -1.07 -7.48 -4.25
CA TYR A 63 -1.62 -8.36 -3.22
C TYR A 63 -3.13 -8.58 -3.38
N HIS A 64 -3.84 -7.57 -3.87
CA HIS A 64 -5.29 -7.60 -4.07
C HIS A 64 -5.65 -7.17 -5.49
N PRO A 65 -5.31 -7.97 -6.52
CA PRO A 65 -5.56 -7.65 -7.92
C PRO A 65 -7.04 -7.67 -8.29
N GLU A 66 -7.91 -8.19 -7.43
CA GLU A 66 -9.36 -8.22 -7.57
C GLU A 66 -10.03 -6.87 -7.31
N LEU A 67 -9.36 -5.95 -6.59
CA LEU A 67 -9.86 -4.62 -6.31
C LEU A 67 -9.62 -3.65 -7.49
N HIS A 68 -10.41 -2.58 -7.54
CA HIS A 68 -10.29 -1.56 -8.59
C HIS A 68 -9.39 -0.42 -8.13
N TYR A 69 -8.33 -0.15 -8.91
CA TYR A 69 -7.32 0.86 -8.57
C TYR A 69 -7.36 2.02 -9.54
N TYR A 70 -7.44 3.24 -9.01
CA TYR A 70 -7.40 4.48 -9.77
C TYR A 70 -6.24 5.37 -9.33
N THR A 71 -5.63 6.05 -10.28
CA THR A 71 -4.62 7.07 -10.00
C THR A 71 -5.05 8.42 -10.53
N ILE A 72 -4.77 9.46 -9.75
CA ILE A 72 -5.00 10.85 -10.11
C ILE A 72 -3.83 11.41 -10.96
N ALA A 73 -2.73 10.66 -11.08
CA ALA A 73 -1.53 11.11 -11.79
C ALA A 73 -1.73 11.20 -13.31
N TYR A 74 -1.30 12.31 -13.90
CA TYR A 74 -1.42 12.62 -15.34
C TYR A 74 -0.65 11.69 -16.28
N LYS A 75 0.21 10.80 -15.79
CA LYS A 75 1.01 9.87 -16.60
C LYS A 75 1.03 8.49 -15.97
N LEU A 76 0.19 7.63 -16.48
CA LEU A 76 0.33 6.18 -16.31
C LEU A 76 1.50 5.68 -17.16
N TYR A 77 2.53 5.21 -16.50
CA TYR A 77 3.45 4.27 -17.13
C TYR A 77 2.72 2.93 -17.15
N SER A 78 2.29 2.46 -18.32
CA SER A 78 1.67 1.15 -18.45
C SER A 78 2.69 0.06 -18.09
N LEU A 79 2.68 -0.37 -16.84
CA LEU A 79 3.38 -1.58 -16.44
C LEU A 79 2.43 -2.75 -16.70
N PRO A 80 2.87 -3.81 -17.41
CA PRO A 80 1.99 -4.86 -17.92
C PRO A 80 1.33 -5.73 -16.84
N PHE A 81 1.63 -5.50 -15.58
CA PHE A 81 1.09 -6.25 -14.42
C PHE A 81 0.44 -5.35 -13.37
N VAL A 82 0.19 -4.10 -13.68
CA VAL A 82 -0.42 -3.14 -12.74
C VAL A 82 -1.84 -2.88 -13.18
N ASN A 83 -2.78 -3.34 -12.38
CA ASN A 83 -4.21 -3.12 -12.59
C ASN A 83 -4.63 -1.76 -12.01
N THR A 84 -4.12 -0.66 -12.60
CA THR A 84 -4.43 0.70 -12.16
C THR A 84 -4.84 1.54 -13.37
N GLU A 85 -6.00 2.18 -13.29
CA GLU A 85 -6.53 3.05 -14.32
C GLU A 85 -6.32 4.53 -13.96
N ALA A 86 -6.17 5.39 -14.98
CA ALA A 86 -6.18 6.83 -14.75
C ALA A 86 -7.60 7.31 -14.47
N LEU A 87 -7.77 8.03 -13.37
CA LEU A 87 -9.03 8.70 -13.08
C LEU A 87 -9.17 9.91 -13.99
N SER A 88 -10.11 9.85 -14.94
CA SER A 88 -10.38 10.93 -15.90
C SER A 88 -11.56 11.80 -15.47
N SER A 89 -12.45 11.28 -14.64
CA SER A 89 -13.60 11.97 -14.06
C SER A 89 -14.04 11.27 -12.79
N TYR A 90 -14.48 12.01 -11.79
CA TYR A 90 -15.02 11.46 -10.55
C TYR A 90 -16.31 10.65 -10.75
N SER A 91 -17.06 10.90 -11.83
CA SER A 91 -18.23 10.07 -12.18
C SER A 91 -17.89 8.58 -12.43
N GLN A 92 -16.62 8.25 -12.70
CA GLN A 92 -16.18 6.85 -12.78
C GLN A 92 -16.29 6.12 -11.43
N LEU A 93 -16.27 6.87 -10.33
CA LEU A 93 -16.33 6.36 -8.97
C LEU A 93 -17.77 6.13 -8.47
N ASP A 94 -18.78 6.68 -9.15
CA ASP A 94 -20.19 6.61 -8.71
C ASP A 94 -20.78 5.19 -8.73
N THR A 95 -20.10 4.24 -9.33
CA THR A 95 -20.55 2.84 -9.42
C THR A 95 -20.06 1.94 -8.28
N TYR A 96 -19.14 2.44 -7.46
CA TYR A 96 -18.54 1.69 -6.37
C TYR A 96 -19.27 1.90 -5.06
N ASP A 97 -19.28 0.86 -4.22
CA ASP A 97 -19.96 0.88 -2.93
C ASP A 97 -19.20 1.73 -1.90
N ASN A 98 -17.88 1.58 -1.88
CA ASN A 98 -17.00 2.37 -1.03
C ASN A 98 -15.79 2.88 -1.82
N LEU A 99 -15.31 4.04 -1.40
CA LEU A 99 -14.13 4.68 -1.98
C LEU A 99 -13.06 4.84 -0.91
N TRP A 100 -11.87 4.38 -1.24
CA TRP A 100 -10.70 4.40 -0.36
C TRP A 100 -9.58 5.20 -1.02
N TYR A 101 -8.92 6.05 -0.25
CA TYR A 101 -7.76 6.78 -0.73
C TYR A 101 -6.52 6.36 0.03
N ILE A 102 -5.47 5.98 -0.68
CA ILE A 102 -4.19 5.55 -0.09
C ILE A 102 -3.10 6.55 -0.46
N CYS A 103 -2.39 7.06 0.54
CA CYS A 103 -1.22 7.90 0.34
C CYS A 103 -0.15 7.62 1.41
N PHE A 104 1.01 8.29 1.30
CA PHE A 104 1.99 8.29 2.37
C PHE A 104 1.48 9.07 3.56
N GLN A 105 1.92 8.66 4.75
CA GLN A 105 1.59 9.35 6.01
C GLN A 105 1.92 10.85 5.92
N GLY A 106 1.01 11.66 6.42
CA GLY A 106 1.08 13.13 6.31
C GLY A 106 0.54 13.70 4.99
N GLY A 107 0.23 12.84 3.99
CA GLY A 107 -0.59 13.20 2.84
C GLY A 107 -2.08 13.09 3.18
N TYR A 108 -2.91 13.63 2.30
CA TYR A 108 -4.37 13.52 2.38
C TYR A 108 -4.94 13.73 0.95
N PRO A 109 -6.21 13.37 0.70
CA PRO A 109 -6.82 13.43 -0.63
C PRO A 109 -7.20 14.86 -1.05
N ASN A 110 -6.24 15.79 -1.02
CA ASN A 110 -6.45 17.21 -1.30
C ASN A 110 -6.99 17.49 -2.71
N GLU A 111 -6.72 16.62 -3.67
CA GLU A 111 -7.23 16.76 -5.04
C GLU A 111 -8.73 16.48 -5.14
N MET A 112 -9.32 15.85 -4.12
CA MET A 112 -10.70 15.39 -4.09
C MET A 112 -11.57 16.16 -3.08
N GLU A 113 -11.01 17.08 -2.30
CA GLU A 113 -11.71 17.77 -1.19
C GLU A 113 -12.90 18.63 -1.63
N ASP A 114 -12.95 19.03 -2.88
CA ASP A 114 -14.08 19.78 -3.45
C ASP A 114 -15.35 18.92 -3.66
N GLU A 115 -15.18 17.58 -3.82
CA GLU A 115 -16.28 16.66 -4.09
C GLU A 115 -16.48 15.60 -3.00
N TYR A 116 -15.46 15.36 -2.16
CA TYR A 116 -15.49 14.31 -1.14
C TYR A 116 -15.03 14.83 0.22
N SER A 117 -15.73 14.43 1.27
CA SER A 117 -15.19 14.42 2.62
C SER A 117 -14.34 13.17 2.83
N TYR A 118 -13.42 13.20 3.78
CA TYR A 118 -12.54 12.08 4.04
C TYR A 118 -12.27 11.91 5.54
N GLU A 119 -12.13 10.64 5.94
CA GLU A 119 -11.77 10.24 7.29
C GLU A 119 -10.60 9.26 7.22
N GLN A 120 -9.53 9.52 7.99
CA GLN A 120 -8.43 8.57 8.09
C GLN A 120 -8.86 7.38 8.95
N VAL A 121 -8.75 6.18 8.39
CA VAL A 121 -9.24 4.94 9.01
C VAL A 121 -8.12 3.98 9.37
N LEU A 122 -6.96 4.07 8.72
CA LEU A 122 -5.81 3.21 8.98
C LEU A 122 -4.50 3.94 8.74
N GLU A 123 -3.50 3.60 9.57
CA GLU A 123 -2.08 3.83 9.29
C GLU A 123 -1.34 2.51 9.41
N PHE A 124 -0.40 2.27 8.50
CA PHE A 124 0.46 1.08 8.54
C PHE A 124 1.83 1.35 7.93
N HIS A 125 2.83 0.64 8.41
CA HIS A 125 4.19 0.69 7.89
C HIS A 125 4.41 -0.48 6.93
N TYR A 126 4.86 -0.20 5.71
CA TYR A 126 5.19 -1.23 4.75
C TYR A 126 6.48 -0.89 4.01
N MET A 127 7.45 -1.81 4.02
CA MET A 127 8.80 -1.61 3.50
C MET A 127 9.52 -0.44 4.21
N TYR A 128 9.64 0.71 3.56
CA TYR A 128 10.33 1.90 4.05
C TYR A 128 9.37 3.09 4.18
N TYR A 129 8.08 2.85 4.07
CA TYR A 129 7.08 3.91 3.98
C TYR A 129 5.96 3.70 4.97
N ASP A 130 5.52 4.79 5.57
CA ASP A 130 4.29 4.85 6.33
C ASP A 130 3.16 5.24 5.40
N PHE A 131 2.09 4.47 5.40
CA PHE A 131 0.89 4.68 4.60
C PHE A 131 -0.28 5.09 5.47
N ALA A 132 -1.17 5.88 4.90
CA ALA A 132 -2.47 6.20 5.46
C ALA A 132 -3.58 5.82 4.47
N ILE A 133 -4.67 5.26 4.99
CA ILE A 133 -5.89 4.98 4.23
C ILE A 133 -6.99 5.89 4.77
N PHE A 134 -7.67 6.52 3.83
CA PHE A 134 -8.84 7.37 4.08
C PHE A 134 -10.07 6.76 3.44
N ARG A 135 -11.18 6.79 4.15
CA ARG A 135 -12.49 6.57 3.58
C ARG A 135 -12.99 7.88 2.98
N LEU A 136 -13.52 7.81 1.76
CA LEU A 136 -14.10 8.95 1.07
C LEU A 136 -15.62 8.85 1.09
N GLU A 137 -16.28 9.97 1.32
CA GLU A 137 -17.73 10.10 1.22
C GLU A 137 -18.08 11.31 0.32
N LYS A 138 -18.90 11.07 -0.70
CA LYS A 138 -19.29 12.13 -1.64
C LYS A 138 -20.06 13.23 -0.90
N LEU A 139 -19.70 14.48 -1.14
CA LEU A 139 -20.44 15.62 -0.60
C LEU A 139 -21.81 15.69 -1.27
N GLU A 140 -22.87 15.89 -0.49
CA GLU A 140 -24.20 16.12 -1.03
C GLU A 140 -24.23 17.51 -1.70
N GLU A 141 -24.69 17.57 -2.93
CA GLU A 141 -24.98 18.84 -3.59
C GLU A 141 -26.13 19.54 -2.84
N GLU A 142 -25.88 20.74 -2.29
CA GLU A 142 -26.92 21.57 -1.69
C GLU A 142 -27.85 22.20 -2.75
#